data_142d2329077ab1b9bf4c48635c12e300
#
_entry.id   142d2329077ab1b9bf4c48635c12e300
#
_cell.length_a   1.000
_cell.length_b   1.000
_cell.length_c   1.000
_cell.angle_alpha   90.00
_cell.angle_beta   90.00
_cell.angle_gamma   90.00
#
_symmetry.space_group_name_H-M   'P 1'
#
loop_
_entity.id
_entity.type
_entity.pdbx_description
1 polymer ?
#
loop_
_entity_poly.entity_id
_entity_poly.type
_entity_poly.pdbx_seq_one_letter_code
_entity_poly.pdbx_strand_id
1 'polypeptide(L)'
;MDMKENEDRMGRTLDALEHPGRFTKEELEELLADRECVAACRDLLDCREALARRHAAAPDVDGQWEAFCRRHPDAAGAARGRKRMRRAAWWTALAVAASLALLMMLPLTGRREYTVFRTGPAGGEVKEEVRGGIRTVRIPRGMSRRLVLPDGSRVWLNAESSLSYPGSFGGRDRREVTLQGEAYFEVAPDSLHPFVVETAALQTQVLGTSFNVRAYSPEDTRVTLLRGSVKVSDRHRGELLLRPGEGTDCSLGRKTVDDAEDCRAWTDGRFAFDDAPLVEIMRELGRWYNVDIVFTDREVMQERLHFRADRKDSLEQVLELLNCLRKVRARIEDGRVVVGI
;
A
#
# COMPACT_ATOMS: atom_id res chain seq x y z
N MET A 1 39.86 1.21 7.61
CA MET A 1 38.97 2.36 7.72
C MET A 1 37.55 1.84 7.50
N ASP A 2 36.73 1.92 8.53
CA ASP A 2 35.53 1.06 8.68
C ASP A 2 34.37 1.62 7.81
N MET A 3 33.70 0.76 7.04
CA MET A 3 32.60 1.12 6.13
C MET A 3 31.46 1.86 6.86
N LYS A 4 31.27 1.55 8.14
CA LYS A 4 30.29 2.19 9.03
C LYS A 4 30.64 3.64 9.38
N GLU A 5 31.93 3.96 9.46
CA GLU A 5 32.44 5.31 9.74
C GLU A 5 32.28 6.24 8.54
N ASN A 6 32.31 5.67 7.33
CA ASN A 6 32.12 6.42 6.07
C ASN A 6 30.62 6.71 5.80
N GLU A 7 29.71 5.79 6.14
CA GLU A 7 28.26 6.02 6.05
C GLU A 7 27.78 7.11 7.01
N ASP A 8 28.32 7.14 8.25
CA ASP A 8 27.95 8.13 9.26
C ASP A 8 28.43 9.54 8.87
N ARG A 9 29.63 9.65 8.26
CA ARG A 9 30.15 10.91 7.72
C ARG A 9 29.35 11.44 6.54
N MET A 10 28.95 10.56 5.61
CA MET A 10 28.13 10.94 4.46
C MET A 10 26.77 11.46 4.90
N GLY A 11 26.15 10.80 5.91
CA GLY A 11 24.89 11.25 6.51
C GLY A 11 25.00 12.64 7.15
N ARG A 12 26.07 12.90 7.89
CA ARG A 12 26.33 14.23 8.49
C ARG A 12 26.58 15.31 7.44
N THR A 13 27.21 14.96 6.33
CA THR A 13 27.47 15.91 5.21
C THR A 13 26.18 16.30 4.49
N LEU A 14 25.25 15.35 4.31
CA LEU A 14 23.91 15.60 3.74
C LEU A 14 23.09 16.50 4.66
N ASP A 15 23.07 16.24 5.98
CA ASP A 15 22.33 17.06 6.95
C ASP A 15 22.92 18.48 7.05
N ALA A 16 24.24 18.64 6.90
CA ALA A 16 24.90 19.95 6.85
C ALA A 16 24.52 20.77 5.60
N LEU A 17 24.28 20.11 4.46
CA LEU A 17 23.81 20.75 3.23
C LEU A 17 22.33 21.18 3.31
N GLU A 18 21.49 20.36 3.95
CA GLU A 18 20.05 20.66 4.09
C GLU A 18 19.79 21.68 5.22
N HIS A 19 20.57 21.61 6.30
CA HIS A 19 20.35 22.42 7.50
C HIS A 19 21.65 23.07 8.03
N PRO A 20 22.32 23.92 7.26
CA PRO A 20 23.62 24.49 7.64
C PRO A 20 23.61 25.25 8.96
N GLY A 21 22.48 25.79 9.41
CA GLY A 21 22.33 26.49 10.66
C GLY A 21 22.37 25.62 11.93
N ARG A 22 22.45 24.27 11.79
CA ARG A 22 22.57 23.33 12.90
C ARG A 22 24.02 22.98 13.25
N PHE A 23 24.97 23.38 12.38
CA PHE A 23 26.38 23.04 12.53
C PHE A 23 27.19 24.29 12.91
N THR A 24 28.21 24.09 13.73
CA THR A 24 29.17 25.14 14.06
C THR A 24 30.13 25.38 12.88
N LYS A 25 30.82 26.53 12.89
CA LYS A 25 31.75 26.86 11.81
C LYS A 25 32.94 25.88 11.74
N GLU A 26 33.38 25.40 12.90
CA GLU A 26 34.47 24.42 13.00
C GLU A 26 34.05 23.04 12.44
N GLU A 27 32.82 22.59 12.72
CA GLU A 27 32.26 21.34 12.17
C GLU A 27 32.09 21.38 10.65
N LEU A 28 31.69 22.51 10.10
CA LEU A 28 31.58 22.71 8.65
C LEU A 28 32.97 22.73 7.98
N GLU A 29 33.98 23.35 8.60
CA GLU A 29 35.34 23.35 8.11
C GLU A 29 35.96 21.94 8.11
N GLU A 30 35.65 21.12 9.11
CA GLU A 30 36.10 19.72 9.18
C GLU A 30 35.46 18.86 8.07
N LEU A 31 34.17 19.01 7.81
CA LEU A 31 33.46 18.32 6.71
C LEU A 31 33.97 18.75 5.32
N LEU A 32 34.33 20.03 5.16
CA LEU A 32 34.88 20.57 3.91
C LEU A 32 36.36 20.22 3.69
N ALA A 33 37.08 19.75 4.71
CA ALA A 33 38.46 19.28 4.57
C ALA A 33 38.52 17.87 3.93
N ASP A 34 37.44 17.11 3.94
CA ASP A 34 37.36 15.77 3.35
C ASP A 34 37.01 15.84 1.85
N ARG A 35 37.96 15.35 1.01
CA ARG A 35 37.83 15.39 -0.46
C ARG A 35 36.66 14.56 -0.99
N GLU A 36 36.31 13.45 -0.35
CA GLU A 36 35.20 12.58 -0.77
C GLU A 36 33.85 13.22 -0.43
N CYS A 37 33.72 13.84 0.73
CA CYS A 37 32.54 14.60 1.13
C CYS A 37 32.31 15.81 0.21
N VAL A 38 33.36 16.54 -0.15
CA VAL A 38 33.28 17.68 -1.08
C VAL A 38 32.88 17.24 -2.50
N ALA A 39 33.38 16.08 -2.98
CA ALA A 39 32.99 15.54 -4.27
C ALA A 39 31.50 15.16 -4.31
N ALA A 40 31.00 14.45 -3.29
CA ALA A 40 29.61 14.09 -3.16
C ALA A 40 28.66 15.32 -3.07
N CYS A 41 29.08 16.36 -2.33
CA CYS A 41 28.37 17.64 -2.28
C CYS A 41 28.26 18.32 -3.64
N ARG A 42 29.35 18.27 -4.43
CA ARG A 42 29.37 18.85 -5.78
C ARG A 42 28.44 18.11 -6.74
N ASP A 43 28.47 16.79 -6.74
CA ASP A 43 27.58 15.97 -7.55
C ASP A 43 26.11 16.21 -7.25
N LEU A 44 25.75 16.37 -5.97
CA LEU A 44 24.39 16.70 -5.53
C LEU A 44 23.94 18.10 -5.96
N LEU A 45 24.83 19.09 -5.88
CA LEU A 45 24.56 20.45 -6.36
C LEU A 45 24.39 20.49 -7.89
N ASP A 46 25.19 19.73 -8.64
CA ASP A 46 25.08 19.62 -10.10
C ASP A 46 23.77 18.93 -10.51
N CYS A 47 23.36 17.86 -9.81
CA CYS A 47 22.06 17.22 -9.99
C CYS A 47 20.89 18.15 -9.71
N ARG A 48 20.97 18.95 -8.64
CA ARG A 48 19.93 19.93 -8.26
C ARG A 48 19.86 21.06 -9.30
N GLU A 49 20.99 21.52 -9.82
CA GLU A 49 21.03 22.57 -10.87
C GLU A 49 20.50 22.03 -12.20
N ALA A 50 20.81 20.77 -12.55
CA ALA A 50 20.27 20.10 -13.74
C ALA A 50 18.75 19.91 -13.66
N LEU A 51 18.21 19.56 -12.49
CA LEU A 51 16.78 19.49 -12.21
C LEU A 51 16.11 20.86 -12.26
N ALA A 52 16.74 21.90 -11.69
CA ALA A 52 16.23 23.27 -11.73
C ALA A 52 16.18 23.81 -13.18
N ARG A 53 17.19 23.52 -14.01
CA ARG A 53 17.19 23.88 -15.46
C ARG A 53 16.09 23.16 -16.24
N ARG A 54 15.74 21.93 -15.88
CA ARG A 54 14.64 21.15 -16.50
C ARG A 54 13.26 21.73 -16.16
N HIS A 55 13.11 22.35 -14.99
CA HIS A 55 11.86 22.99 -14.54
C HIS A 55 11.77 24.48 -14.85
N ALA A 56 12.86 25.14 -15.26
CA ALA A 56 12.89 26.57 -15.55
C ALA A 56 12.33 26.96 -16.94
N ALA A 57 12.08 26.02 -17.82
CA ALA A 57 11.42 26.25 -19.09
C ALA A 57 9.92 26.04 -18.96
N ALA A 58 9.19 27.01 -18.38
CA ALA A 58 7.74 27.10 -18.58
C ALA A 58 7.50 27.21 -20.11
N PRO A 59 6.63 26.36 -20.71
CA PRO A 59 6.33 26.47 -22.13
C PRO A 59 5.73 27.85 -22.39
N ASP A 60 6.24 28.56 -23.41
CA ASP A 60 5.67 29.81 -23.89
C ASP A 60 4.32 29.54 -24.55
N VAL A 61 3.27 29.46 -23.69
CA VAL A 61 1.90 29.16 -24.09
C VAL A 61 1.34 30.31 -24.94
N ASP A 62 1.72 31.55 -24.66
CA ASP A 62 1.23 32.72 -25.35
C ASP A 62 1.81 32.81 -26.78
N GLY A 63 3.11 32.57 -26.93
CA GLY A 63 3.74 32.53 -28.26
C GLY A 63 3.26 31.36 -29.14
N GLN A 64 2.98 30.20 -28.53
CA GLN A 64 2.40 29.06 -29.24
C GLN A 64 0.94 29.31 -29.63
N TRP A 65 0.16 30.01 -28.79
CA TRP A 65 -1.21 30.39 -29.09
C TRP A 65 -1.29 31.42 -30.23
N GLU A 66 -0.44 32.44 -30.23
CA GLU A 66 -0.34 33.39 -31.35
C GLU A 66 0.09 32.73 -32.65
N ALA A 67 0.98 31.75 -32.63
CA ALA A 67 1.38 30.99 -33.80
C ALA A 67 0.26 30.09 -34.33
N PHE A 68 -0.59 29.56 -33.44
CA PHE A 68 -1.79 28.79 -33.80
C PHE A 68 -2.85 29.70 -34.45
N CYS A 69 -3.15 30.85 -33.87
CA CYS A 69 -4.11 31.82 -34.41
C CYS A 69 -3.67 32.37 -35.79
N ARG A 70 -2.38 32.54 -36.05
CA ARG A 70 -1.85 32.91 -37.37
C ARG A 70 -2.04 31.83 -38.44
N ARG A 71 -1.99 30.55 -38.06
CA ARG A 71 -2.20 29.42 -38.98
C ARG A 71 -3.67 29.11 -39.24
N HIS A 72 -4.58 29.55 -38.36
CA HIS A 72 -6.02 29.29 -38.45
C HIS A 72 -6.84 30.59 -38.38
N PRO A 73 -6.85 31.42 -39.46
CA PRO A 73 -7.51 32.73 -39.48
C PRO A 73 -9.01 32.67 -39.25
N ASP A 74 -9.65 31.50 -39.49
CA ASP A 74 -11.09 31.30 -39.27
C ASP A 74 -11.46 31.21 -37.79
N ALA A 75 -10.54 30.94 -36.89
CA ALA A 75 -10.74 30.97 -35.45
C ALA A 75 -10.79 32.40 -34.86
N ALA A 76 -10.35 33.41 -35.62
CA ALA A 76 -10.32 34.81 -35.20
C ALA A 76 -11.60 35.58 -35.56
N GLY A 77 -12.58 34.96 -36.24
CA GLY A 77 -13.77 35.60 -36.78
C GLY A 77 -14.90 35.98 -35.81
N ALA A 78 -14.77 35.66 -34.51
CA ALA A 78 -15.84 35.87 -33.52
C ALA A 78 -15.83 37.25 -32.82
N ALA A 79 -15.04 38.23 -33.29
CA ALA A 79 -14.82 39.48 -32.58
C ALA A 79 -15.60 40.72 -33.12
N ARG A 80 -16.57 40.56 -34.03
CA ARG A 80 -17.37 41.72 -34.58
C ARG A 80 -18.82 41.72 -34.16
N GLY A 81 -19.15 41.72 -32.89
CA GLY A 81 -20.52 41.80 -32.36
C GLY A 81 -20.64 42.71 -31.14
N ARG A 82 -19.72 43.66 -30.93
CA ARG A 82 -19.63 44.50 -29.72
C ARG A 82 -20.27 45.88 -29.89
N LYS A 83 -21.60 46.00 -29.82
CA LYS A 83 -22.20 47.31 -29.42
C LYS A 83 -23.58 47.24 -28.74
N ARG A 84 -24.21 46.10 -28.57
CA ARG A 84 -25.58 46.03 -27.98
C ARG A 84 -25.71 45.27 -26.64
N MET A 85 -24.61 44.76 -26.06
CA MET A 85 -24.64 43.93 -24.86
C MET A 85 -24.05 44.53 -23.57
N ARG A 86 -23.84 45.84 -23.52
CA ARG A 86 -23.19 46.45 -22.33
C ARG A 86 -24.09 46.57 -21.07
N ARG A 87 -25.40 46.34 -21.18
CA ARG A 87 -26.30 46.32 -20.00
C ARG A 87 -26.61 44.90 -19.50
N ALA A 88 -26.67 43.90 -20.38
CA ALA A 88 -26.84 42.50 -19.97
C ALA A 88 -25.57 41.92 -19.32
N ALA A 89 -24.36 42.34 -19.77
CA ALA A 89 -23.08 41.90 -19.20
C ALA A 89 -22.84 42.30 -17.74
N TRP A 90 -23.44 43.39 -17.27
CA TRP A 90 -23.34 43.77 -15.87
C TRP A 90 -24.15 42.88 -14.93
N TRP A 91 -25.35 42.46 -15.36
CA TRP A 91 -26.18 41.53 -14.58
C TRP A 91 -25.62 40.11 -14.56
N THR A 92 -25.01 39.66 -15.67
CA THR A 92 -24.33 38.35 -15.71
C THR A 92 -23.03 38.39 -14.93
N ALA A 93 -22.26 39.50 -14.93
CA ALA A 93 -21.07 39.64 -14.10
C ALA A 93 -21.41 39.67 -12.60
N LEU A 94 -22.54 40.32 -12.22
CA LEU A 94 -23.01 40.32 -10.83
C LEU A 94 -23.52 38.95 -10.39
N ALA A 95 -24.20 38.21 -11.27
CA ALA A 95 -24.66 36.85 -11.01
C ALA A 95 -23.48 35.87 -10.89
N VAL A 96 -22.44 36.01 -11.72
CA VAL A 96 -21.21 35.19 -11.64
C VAL A 96 -20.41 35.55 -10.38
N ALA A 97 -20.31 36.84 -10.02
CA ALA A 97 -19.66 37.26 -8.78
C ALA A 97 -20.42 36.77 -7.54
N ALA A 98 -21.77 36.82 -7.55
CA ALA A 98 -22.60 36.28 -6.48
C ALA A 98 -22.53 34.74 -6.38
N SER A 99 -22.47 34.01 -7.50
CA SER A 99 -22.28 32.58 -7.50
C SER A 99 -20.85 32.19 -7.07
N LEU A 100 -19.83 32.97 -7.44
CA LEU A 100 -18.46 32.76 -6.94
C LEU A 100 -18.33 33.11 -5.45
N ALA A 101 -19.01 34.19 -4.98
CA ALA A 101 -19.06 34.50 -3.56
C ALA A 101 -19.87 33.45 -2.76
N LEU A 102 -20.96 32.92 -3.34
CA LEU A 102 -21.71 31.79 -2.74
C LEU A 102 -20.91 30.52 -2.75
N LEU A 103 -20.10 30.25 -3.81
CA LEU A 103 -19.18 29.13 -3.87
C LEU A 103 -18.02 29.28 -2.87
N MET A 104 -17.56 30.53 -2.62
CA MET A 104 -16.57 30.83 -1.58
C MET A 104 -17.16 30.87 -0.16
N MET A 105 -18.49 31.09 -0.02
CA MET A 105 -19.19 30.99 1.27
C MET A 105 -19.69 29.58 1.59
N LEU A 106 -19.74 28.67 0.61
CA LEU A 106 -19.83 27.26 0.93
C LEU A 106 -18.55 26.90 1.69
N PRO A 107 -18.66 26.40 2.92
CA PRO A 107 -17.48 26.01 3.68
C PRO A 107 -16.73 24.96 2.87
N LEU A 108 -15.63 25.35 2.21
CA LEU A 108 -14.63 24.46 1.61
C LEU A 108 -13.92 23.61 2.69
N THR A 109 -14.49 23.60 3.88
CA THR A 109 -14.11 22.75 5.02
C THR A 109 -14.73 21.36 4.94
N GLY A 110 -15.17 20.91 3.79
CA GLY A 110 -15.41 19.51 3.57
C GLY A 110 -14.06 18.79 3.68
N ARG A 111 -13.68 18.41 4.90
CA ARG A 111 -12.57 17.49 5.15
C ARG A 111 -12.77 16.34 4.18
N ARG A 112 -11.91 16.20 3.15
CA ARG A 112 -12.02 15.10 2.21
C ARG A 112 -11.76 13.82 2.98
N GLU A 113 -12.82 13.06 3.23
CA GLU A 113 -12.73 11.74 3.85
C GLU A 113 -12.42 10.70 2.78
N TYR A 114 -11.39 9.91 3.01
CA TYR A 114 -11.01 8.80 2.13
C TYR A 114 -11.40 7.49 2.81
N THR A 115 -12.57 6.93 2.45
CA THR A 115 -12.97 5.61 2.93
C THR A 115 -12.09 4.56 2.27
N VAL A 116 -11.22 3.93 3.05
CA VAL A 116 -10.29 2.88 2.56
C VAL A 116 -10.78 1.47 2.85
N PHE A 117 -11.77 1.36 3.74
CA PHE A 117 -12.36 0.09 4.12
C PHE A 117 -13.80 0.31 4.60
N ARG A 118 -14.73 -0.54 4.16
CA ARG A 118 -16.12 -0.49 4.58
C ARG A 118 -16.51 -1.76 5.31
N THR A 119 -17.40 -1.65 6.30
CA THR A 119 -18.01 -2.78 6.99
C THR A 119 -18.71 -3.70 5.99
N GLY A 120 -18.60 -5.01 6.26
CA GLY A 120 -19.44 -6.01 5.63
C GLY A 120 -20.67 -6.32 6.49
N PRO A 121 -21.49 -7.26 6.08
CA PRO A 121 -22.60 -7.75 6.89
C PRO A 121 -22.09 -8.17 8.27
N ALA A 122 -22.69 -7.62 9.32
CA ALA A 122 -22.34 -7.97 10.70
C ALA A 122 -22.72 -9.43 10.98
N GLY A 123 -21.86 -10.15 11.75
CA GLY A 123 -22.19 -11.48 12.28
C GLY A 123 -22.23 -12.58 11.21
N GLY A 124 -21.32 -12.54 10.25
CA GLY A 124 -21.20 -13.63 9.27
C GLY A 124 -20.80 -14.95 9.94
N GLU A 125 -21.44 -16.04 9.57
CA GLU A 125 -20.99 -17.40 9.89
C GLU A 125 -19.98 -17.90 8.85
N VAL A 126 -19.11 -18.82 9.27
CA VAL A 126 -18.25 -19.55 8.33
C VAL A 126 -19.16 -20.35 7.40
N LYS A 127 -19.08 -20.06 6.11
CA LYS A 127 -19.89 -20.74 5.09
C LYS A 127 -19.05 -21.81 4.41
N GLU A 128 -19.56 -23.02 4.38
CA GLU A 128 -19.01 -24.13 3.61
C GLU A 128 -20.00 -24.53 2.52
N GLU A 129 -19.54 -24.58 1.30
CA GLU A 129 -20.34 -24.93 0.13
C GLU A 129 -19.61 -26.02 -0.67
N VAL A 130 -20.36 -27.00 -1.16
CA VAL A 130 -19.83 -28.05 -2.05
C VAL A 130 -20.59 -28.00 -3.36
N ARG A 131 -19.88 -27.71 -4.44
CA ARG A 131 -20.43 -27.71 -5.81
C ARG A 131 -19.50 -28.44 -6.77
N GLY A 132 -20.01 -29.41 -7.51
CA GLY A 132 -19.23 -30.13 -8.52
C GLY A 132 -17.96 -30.82 -7.96
N GLY A 133 -18.02 -31.29 -6.70
CA GLY A 133 -16.86 -31.90 -6.04
C GLY A 133 -15.80 -30.90 -5.52
N ILE A 134 -16.00 -29.59 -5.69
CA ILE A 134 -15.18 -28.52 -5.10
C ILE A 134 -15.84 -28.07 -3.81
N ARG A 135 -15.07 -28.05 -2.74
CA ARG A 135 -15.43 -27.48 -1.44
C ARG A 135 -14.90 -26.05 -1.36
N THR A 136 -15.76 -25.08 -1.06
CA THR A 136 -15.39 -23.71 -0.81
C THR A 136 -15.71 -23.33 0.62
N VAL A 137 -14.69 -22.88 1.36
CA VAL A 137 -14.82 -22.38 2.73
C VAL A 137 -14.60 -20.87 2.70
N ARG A 138 -15.57 -20.10 3.22
CA ARG A 138 -15.52 -18.64 3.32
C ARG A 138 -15.52 -18.21 4.78
N ILE A 139 -14.53 -17.44 5.15
CA ILE A 139 -14.36 -16.88 6.48
C ILE A 139 -14.87 -15.44 6.46
N PRO A 140 -15.84 -15.08 7.32
CA PRO A 140 -16.27 -13.71 7.43
C PRO A 140 -15.24 -12.83 8.14
N ARG A 141 -15.50 -11.54 8.21
CA ARG A 141 -14.73 -10.58 9.00
C ARG A 141 -14.82 -10.92 10.49
N GLY A 142 -13.80 -10.54 11.26
CA GLY A 142 -13.74 -10.77 12.69
C GLY A 142 -13.45 -12.21 13.10
N MET A 143 -13.13 -13.09 12.15
CA MET A 143 -12.90 -14.50 12.41
C MET A 143 -11.67 -15.01 11.64
N SER A 144 -11.06 -16.06 12.19
CA SER A 144 -10.07 -16.89 11.49
C SER A 144 -10.40 -18.37 11.76
N ARG A 145 -9.98 -19.25 10.86
CA ARG A 145 -10.26 -20.69 11.02
C ARG A 145 -9.12 -21.54 10.51
N ARG A 146 -8.82 -22.59 11.26
CA ARG A 146 -7.92 -23.66 10.83
C ARG A 146 -8.71 -24.76 10.13
N LEU A 147 -8.18 -25.25 9.01
CA LEU A 147 -8.69 -26.37 8.22
C LEU A 147 -7.61 -27.45 8.09
N VAL A 148 -8.06 -28.70 7.89
CA VAL A 148 -7.21 -29.79 7.44
C VAL A 148 -7.73 -30.26 6.09
N LEU A 149 -6.86 -30.24 5.08
CA LEU A 149 -7.19 -30.63 3.72
C LEU A 149 -7.14 -32.19 3.56
N PRO A 150 -7.69 -32.73 2.47
CA PRO A 150 -7.73 -34.17 2.24
C PRO A 150 -6.36 -34.86 2.17
N ASP A 151 -5.28 -34.14 1.88
CA ASP A 151 -3.89 -34.63 1.86
C ASP A 151 -3.18 -34.54 3.23
N GLY A 152 -3.88 -34.08 4.28
CA GLY A 152 -3.32 -33.83 5.60
C GLY A 152 -2.63 -32.49 5.77
N SER A 153 -2.57 -31.64 4.73
CA SER A 153 -2.08 -30.25 4.82
C SER A 153 -2.96 -29.44 5.76
N ARG A 154 -2.33 -28.56 6.55
CA ARG A 154 -3.01 -27.65 7.48
C ARG A 154 -3.02 -26.23 6.90
N VAL A 155 -4.18 -25.60 6.95
CA VAL A 155 -4.37 -24.25 6.43
C VAL A 155 -5.09 -23.43 7.48
N TRP A 156 -4.54 -22.25 7.80
CA TRP A 156 -5.23 -21.22 8.57
C TRP A 156 -5.74 -20.18 7.58
N LEU A 157 -7.00 -19.84 7.66
CA LEU A 157 -7.63 -18.77 6.86
C LEU A 157 -7.89 -17.58 7.76
N ASN A 158 -7.41 -16.39 7.33
CA ASN A 158 -7.63 -15.13 8.01
C ASN A 158 -9.03 -14.56 7.73
N ALA A 159 -9.39 -13.47 8.39
CA ALA A 159 -10.65 -12.76 8.19
C ALA A 159 -10.84 -12.35 6.72
N GLU A 160 -12.10 -12.40 6.24
CA GLU A 160 -12.46 -12.04 4.86
C GLU A 160 -11.76 -12.89 3.78
N SER A 161 -11.52 -14.16 4.06
CA SER A 161 -10.80 -15.08 3.15
C SER A 161 -11.68 -16.23 2.68
N SER A 162 -11.38 -16.76 1.52
CA SER A 162 -12.00 -17.98 1.00
C SER A 162 -11.00 -18.91 0.36
N LEU A 163 -11.18 -20.20 0.61
CA LEU A 163 -10.37 -21.27 0.03
C LEU A 163 -11.28 -22.27 -0.68
N SER A 164 -10.99 -22.55 -1.95
CA SER A 164 -11.67 -23.58 -2.75
C SER A 164 -10.70 -24.69 -3.05
N TYR A 165 -11.11 -25.95 -2.80
CA TYR A 165 -10.30 -27.13 -3.03
C TYR A 165 -11.18 -28.35 -3.36
N PRO A 166 -10.68 -29.36 -4.08
CA PRO A 166 -11.41 -30.58 -4.35
C PRO A 166 -11.62 -31.40 -3.09
N GLY A 167 -12.72 -32.13 -2.99
CA GLY A 167 -13.00 -33.04 -1.87
C GLY A 167 -12.00 -34.16 -1.74
N SER A 168 -11.21 -34.49 -2.81
CA SER A 168 -10.08 -35.38 -2.82
C SER A 168 -9.05 -34.93 -3.85
N PHE A 169 -7.77 -35.13 -3.54
CA PHE A 169 -6.66 -34.91 -4.48
C PHE A 169 -6.27 -36.20 -5.23
N GLY A 170 -6.84 -37.37 -4.86
CA GLY A 170 -6.51 -38.65 -5.48
C GLY A 170 -6.74 -38.67 -7.00
N GLY A 171 -5.80 -39.28 -7.74
CA GLY A 171 -5.85 -39.39 -9.20
C GLY A 171 -5.55 -38.09 -9.97
N ARG A 172 -4.98 -37.09 -9.31
CA ARG A 172 -4.58 -35.83 -9.91
C ARG A 172 -3.06 -35.70 -9.93
N ASP A 173 -2.51 -35.08 -10.98
CA ASP A 173 -1.06 -34.83 -11.09
C ASP A 173 -0.57 -33.77 -10.11
N ARG A 174 -1.49 -32.96 -9.57
CA ARG A 174 -1.19 -31.88 -8.61
C ARG A 174 -2.35 -31.65 -7.64
N ARG A 175 -2.01 -31.15 -6.45
CA ARG A 175 -2.94 -30.76 -5.39
C ARG A 175 -3.21 -29.26 -5.52
N GLU A 176 -4.29 -28.90 -6.18
CA GLU A 176 -4.59 -27.50 -6.50
C GLU A 176 -5.69 -26.94 -5.61
N VAL A 177 -5.46 -25.71 -5.09
CA VAL A 177 -6.40 -24.93 -4.31
C VAL A 177 -6.45 -23.50 -4.83
N THR A 178 -7.59 -22.84 -4.70
CA THR A 178 -7.76 -21.42 -5.08
C THR A 178 -7.99 -20.60 -3.82
N LEU A 179 -7.19 -19.53 -3.63
CA LEU A 179 -7.25 -18.63 -2.49
C LEU A 179 -7.66 -17.24 -2.94
N GLN A 180 -8.57 -16.63 -2.17
CA GLN A 180 -8.83 -15.19 -2.11
C GLN A 180 -8.74 -14.76 -0.65
N GLY A 181 -8.02 -13.67 -0.34
CA GLY A 181 -7.75 -13.24 1.03
C GLY A 181 -6.38 -13.71 1.51
N GLU A 182 -6.26 -14.12 2.76
CA GLU A 182 -4.99 -14.50 3.37
C GLU A 182 -5.05 -15.87 4.02
N ALA A 183 -4.02 -16.67 3.75
CA ALA A 183 -3.88 -18.00 4.33
C ALA A 183 -2.42 -18.34 4.65
N TYR A 184 -2.21 -18.99 5.79
CA TYR A 184 -0.97 -19.65 6.14
C TYR A 184 -1.12 -21.14 5.89
N PHE A 185 -0.15 -21.71 5.19
CA PHE A 185 -0.13 -23.12 4.78
C PHE A 185 1.01 -23.88 5.44
N GLU A 186 0.71 -25.05 5.97
CA GLU A 186 1.67 -26.08 6.31
C GLU A 186 1.35 -27.30 5.44
N VAL A 187 2.02 -27.41 4.31
CA VAL A 187 1.72 -28.42 3.29
C VAL A 187 2.41 -29.73 3.62
N ALA A 188 1.64 -30.82 3.58
CA ALA A 188 2.14 -32.16 3.74
C ALA A 188 3.15 -32.51 2.63
N PRO A 189 4.35 -33.07 2.96
CA PRO A 189 5.36 -33.43 1.97
C PRO A 189 4.86 -34.45 0.96
N ASP A 190 4.93 -34.12 -0.32
CA ASP A 190 4.70 -35.03 -1.45
C ASP A 190 5.41 -34.49 -2.69
N SER A 191 6.49 -35.13 -3.09
CA SER A 191 7.30 -34.72 -4.23
C SER A 191 6.72 -35.16 -5.59
N LEU A 192 5.78 -36.11 -5.58
CA LEU A 192 5.16 -36.62 -6.82
C LEU A 192 3.98 -35.81 -7.25
N HIS A 193 3.25 -35.21 -6.28
CA HIS A 193 2.06 -34.39 -6.55
C HIS A 193 2.26 -32.98 -5.94
N PRO A 194 2.80 -32.02 -6.71
CA PRO A 194 3.00 -30.67 -6.23
C PRO A 194 1.71 -30.03 -5.69
N PHE A 195 1.83 -29.27 -4.61
CA PHE A 195 0.73 -28.46 -4.08
C PHE A 195 0.77 -27.07 -4.71
N VAL A 196 -0.35 -26.63 -5.24
CA VAL A 196 -0.47 -25.38 -6.00
C VAL A 196 -1.53 -24.51 -5.39
N VAL A 197 -1.17 -23.28 -5.01
CA VAL A 197 -2.10 -22.24 -4.60
C VAL A 197 -2.27 -21.24 -5.74
N GLU A 198 -3.48 -21.19 -6.29
CA GLU A 198 -3.88 -20.22 -7.30
C GLU A 198 -4.48 -18.99 -6.63
N THR A 199 -4.03 -17.82 -7.03
CA THR A 199 -4.62 -16.53 -6.69
C THR A 199 -4.95 -15.75 -7.96
N ALA A 200 -5.56 -14.58 -7.84
CA ALA A 200 -5.86 -13.74 -9.00
C ALA A 200 -4.60 -13.25 -9.74
N ALA A 201 -3.46 -13.07 -9.03
CA ALA A 201 -2.23 -12.53 -9.59
C ALA A 201 -1.12 -13.58 -9.74
N LEU A 202 -0.97 -14.49 -8.80
CA LEU A 202 0.18 -15.41 -8.69
C LEU A 202 -0.28 -16.84 -8.52
N GLN A 203 0.54 -17.75 -9.06
CA GLN A 203 0.52 -19.18 -8.77
C GLN A 203 1.72 -19.53 -7.88
N THR A 204 1.47 -20.25 -6.78
CA THR A 204 2.48 -20.64 -5.81
C THR A 204 2.55 -22.16 -5.74
N GLN A 205 3.68 -22.75 -6.10
CA GLN A 205 3.89 -24.21 -6.15
C GLN A 205 4.91 -24.66 -5.11
N VAL A 206 4.57 -25.72 -4.37
CA VAL A 206 5.42 -26.30 -3.31
C VAL A 206 5.34 -27.83 -3.27
N LEU A 207 6.30 -28.48 -2.59
CA LEU A 207 6.35 -29.93 -2.41
C LEU A 207 6.19 -30.40 -0.95
N GLY A 208 6.24 -29.45 0.01
CA GLY A 208 6.16 -29.72 1.45
C GLY A 208 6.81 -28.56 2.22
N THR A 209 6.04 -27.52 2.50
CA THR A 209 6.54 -26.18 2.77
C THR A 209 5.61 -25.46 3.74
N SER A 210 6.16 -24.56 4.55
CA SER A 210 5.39 -23.65 5.39
C SER A 210 5.54 -22.21 4.85
N PHE A 211 4.43 -21.59 4.46
CA PHE A 211 4.43 -20.27 3.81
C PHE A 211 3.10 -19.54 4.02
N ASN A 212 3.13 -18.21 3.92
CA ASN A 212 1.96 -17.36 3.95
C ASN A 212 1.67 -16.80 2.55
N VAL A 213 0.40 -16.75 2.18
CA VAL A 213 -0.08 -16.08 0.96
C VAL A 213 -1.14 -15.08 1.37
N ARG A 214 -0.91 -13.81 1.02
CA ARG A 214 -1.86 -12.71 1.15
C ARG A 214 -2.29 -12.27 -0.24
N ALA A 215 -3.58 -12.33 -0.54
CA ALA A 215 -4.16 -12.07 -1.87
C ALA A 215 -5.59 -11.52 -1.74
N TYR A 216 -5.76 -10.40 -1.04
CA TYR A 216 -7.05 -9.70 -0.92
C TYR A 216 -7.41 -8.94 -2.21
N SER A 217 -6.41 -8.48 -2.96
CA SER A 217 -6.53 -7.96 -4.32
C SER A 217 -5.34 -8.41 -5.17
N PRO A 218 -5.41 -8.32 -6.50
CA PRO A 218 -4.26 -8.64 -7.36
C PRO A 218 -3.01 -7.83 -7.01
N GLU A 219 -3.18 -6.54 -6.68
CA GLU A 219 -2.08 -5.61 -6.37
C GLU A 219 -1.50 -5.85 -4.97
N ASP A 220 -2.30 -6.37 -4.03
CA ASP A 220 -1.89 -6.71 -2.65
C ASP A 220 -1.57 -8.22 -2.53
N THR A 221 -1.13 -8.85 -3.61
CA THR A 221 -0.74 -10.26 -3.57
C THR A 221 0.72 -10.39 -3.17
N ARG A 222 0.97 -11.12 -2.05
CA ARG A 222 2.31 -11.38 -1.49
C ARG A 222 2.43 -12.83 -1.07
N VAL A 223 3.62 -13.39 -1.23
CA VAL A 223 3.99 -14.72 -0.79
C VAL A 223 5.22 -14.61 0.09
N THR A 224 5.20 -15.18 1.30
CA THR A 224 6.33 -15.19 2.24
C THR A 224 6.64 -16.62 2.63
N LEU A 225 7.90 -17.03 2.48
CA LEU A 225 8.36 -18.38 2.78
C LEU A 225 9.01 -18.47 4.16
N LEU A 226 8.49 -19.37 4.99
CA LEU A 226 9.05 -19.67 6.32
C LEU A 226 9.98 -20.89 6.27
N ARG A 227 9.54 -22.00 5.68
CA ARG A 227 10.33 -23.25 5.61
C ARG A 227 10.13 -23.96 4.29
N GLY A 228 11.19 -24.58 3.78
CA GLY A 228 11.16 -25.37 2.55
C GLY A 228 11.57 -24.55 1.32
N SER A 229 10.85 -24.72 0.23
CA SER A 229 11.09 -24.01 -1.03
C SER A 229 9.76 -23.73 -1.71
N VAL A 230 9.62 -22.52 -2.26
CA VAL A 230 8.42 -22.07 -2.98
C VAL A 230 8.81 -21.58 -4.37
N LYS A 231 8.15 -22.11 -5.38
CA LYS A 231 8.16 -21.55 -6.72
C LYS A 231 6.92 -20.67 -6.91
N VAL A 232 7.15 -19.40 -7.15
CA VAL A 232 6.09 -18.42 -7.46
C VAL A 232 6.16 -18.09 -8.94
N SER A 233 5.03 -18.07 -9.63
CA SER A 233 4.95 -17.69 -11.04
C SER A 233 3.78 -16.75 -11.30
N ASP A 234 3.96 -15.89 -12.28
CA ASP A 234 2.94 -15.07 -12.90
C ASP A 234 2.76 -15.55 -14.35
N ARG A 235 1.56 -15.49 -14.86
CA ARG A 235 1.22 -15.93 -16.23
C ARG A 235 2.03 -15.21 -17.32
N HIS A 236 2.59 -14.04 -17.02
CA HIS A 236 3.23 -13.15 -18.02
C HIS A 236 4.67 -12.76 -17.72
N ARG A 237 5.14 -12.89 -16.47
CA ARG A 237 6.43 -12.32 -16.01
C ARG A 237 7.50 -13.35 -15.68
N GLY A 238 7.14 -14.63 -15.64
CA GLY A 238 8.09 -15.70 -15.38
C GLY A 238 7.92 -16.38 -14.03
N GLU A 239 9.02 -16.94 -13.53
CA GLU A 239 9.07 -17.74 -12.31
C GLU A 239 10.14 -17.22 -11.36
N LEU A 240 9.88 -17.31 -10.06
CA LEU A 240 10.80 -16.97 -8.98
C LEU A 240 10.84 -18.11 -7.96
N LEU A 241 12.03 -18.56 -7.59
CA LEU A 241 12.24 -19.52 -6.50
C LEU A 241 12.60 -18.75 -5.22
N LEU A 242 11.82 -18.92 -4.15
CA LEU A 242 12.05 -18.34 -2.84
C LEU A 242 12.77 -19.35 -1.93
N ARG A 243 13.60 -18.79 -1.03
CA ARG A 243 14.26 -19.47 0.09
C ARG A 243 13.63 -19.02 1.41
N PRO A 244 13.79 -19.79 2.50
CA PRO A 244 13.31 -19.36 3.81
C PRO A 244 13.79 -17.96 4.20
N GLY A 245 12.87 -17.12 4.70
CA GLY A 245 13.11 -15.69 5.00
C GLY A 245 12.96 -14.76 3.79
N GLU A 246 12.61 -15.29 2.62
CA GLU A 246 12.33 -14.48 1.43
C GLU A 246 10.84 -14.39 1.15
N GLY A 247 10.45 -13.31 0.49
CA GLY A 247 9.10 -13.08 0.00
C GLY A 247 9.10 -12.46 -1.39
N THR A 248 7.91 -12.38 -1.99
CA THR A 248 7.67 -11.67 -3.25
C THR A 248 6.26 -11.10 -3.27
N ASP A 249 6.04 -10.12 -4.09
CA ASP A 249 4.73 -9.58 -4.43
C ASP A 249 4.37 -9.86 -5.90
N CYS A 250 3.29 -9.26 -6.38
CA CYS A 250 2.81 -9.39 -7.76
C CYS A 250 3.82 -8.91 -8.82
N SER A 251 4.91 -8.23 -8.45
CA SER A 251 5.97 -7.82 -9.38
C SER A 251 7.01 -8.92 -9.63
N LEU A 252 6.96 -10.04 -8.88
CA LEU A 252 7.97 -11.10 -8.80
C LEU A 252 9.36 -10.60 -8.37
N GLY A 253 9.43 -9.45 -7.71
CA GLY A 253 10.65 -8.95 -7.08
C GLY A 253 10.94 -9.74 -5.81
N ARG A 254 12.16 -10.29 -5.69
CA ARG A 254 12.61 -10.95 -4.46
C ARG A 254 12.79 -9.90 -3.36
N LYS A 255 12.24 -10.19 -2.17
CA LYS A 255 12.38 -9.35 -0.98
C LYS A 255 12.88 -10.21 0.18
N THR A 256 13.85 -9.72 0.92
CA THR A 256 14.20 -10.30 2.22
C THR A 256 13.17 -9.80 3.23
N VAL A 257 12.69 -10.68 4.09
CA VAL A 257 11.74 -10.37 5.16
C VAL A 257 12.50 -10.50 6.48
N ASP A 258 12.63 -9.41 7.22
CA ASP A 258 13.47 -9.34 8.43
C ASP A 258 12.98 -10.33 9.49
N ASP A 259 11.68 -10.42 9.72
CA ASP A 259 11.04 -11.45 10.53
C ASP A 259 9.92 -12.15 9.75
N ALA A 260 10.26 -13.26 9.09
CA ALA A 260 9.28 -14.02 8.31
C ALA A 260 8.16 -14.61 9.18
N GLU A 261 8.38 -14.78 10.49
CA GLU A 261 7.35 -15.29 11.41
C GLU A 261 6.22 -14.25 11.63
N ASP A 262 6.49 -12.95 11.47
CA ASP A 262 5.48 -11.90 11.59
C ASP A 262 4.36 -12.06 10.55
N CYS A 263 4.63 -12.61 9.37
CA CYS A 263 3.60 -12.84 8.35
C CYS A 263 2.51 -13.82 8.79
N ARG A 264 2.77 -14.64 9.81
CA ARG A 264 1.78 -15.57 10.38
C ARG A 264 1.36 -15.22 11.82
N ALA A 265 1.82 -14.09 12.40
CA ALA A 265 1.48 -13.71 13.78
C ALA A 265 -0.03 -13.70 14.05
N TRP A 266 -0.83 -13.43 13.02
CA TRP A 266 -2.28 -13.48 13.06
C TRP A 266 -2.83 -14.89 13.40
N THR A 267 -2.11 -15.97 13.08
CA THR A 267 -2.50 -17.33 13.45
C THR A 267 -2.39 -17.60 14.95
N ASP A 268 -1.55 -16.81 15.63
CA ASP A 268 -1.33 -16.82 17.07
C ASP A 268 -2.15 -15.72 17.78
N GLY A 269 -3.07 -15.06 17.06
CA GLY A 269 -3.96 -14.04 17.61
C GLY A 269 -3.27 -12.69 17.84
N ARG A 270 -2.28 -12.33 17.04
CA ARG A 270 -1.54 -11.07 17.16
C ARG A 270 -1.60 -10.27 15.86
N PHE A 271 -1.55 -8.96 16.00
CA PHE A 271 -1.18 -8.05 14.93
C PHE A 271 0.33 -7.82 15.01
N ALA A 272 1.03 -7.98 13.89
CA ALA A 272 2.46 -7.69 13.79
C ALA A 272 2.72 -7.02 12.44
N PHE A 273 3.24 -5.81 12.50
CA PHE A 273 3.59 -5.00 11.35
C PHE A 273 4.98 -4.42 11.58
N ASP A 274 5.85 -4.63 10.62
CA ASP A 274 7.19 -4.09 10.59
C ASP A 274 7.32 -3.15 9.40
N ASP A 275 7.61 -1.88 9.67
CA ASP A 275 7.71 -0.83 8.67
C ASP A 275 6.57 -0.86 7.62
N ALA A 276 5.32 -0.98 8.09
CA ALA A 276 4.14 -1.11 7.25
C ALA A 276 3.42 0.24 7.06
N PRO A 277 2.88 0.54 5.85
CA PRO A 277 2.07 1.73 5.66
C PRO A 277 0.82 1.68 6.54
N LEU A 278 0.47 2.83 7.14
CA LEU A 278 -0.70 2.92 8.04
C LEU A 278 -1.99 2.44 7.38
N VAL A 279 -2.17 2.69 6.08
CA VAL A 279 -3.34 2.19 5.33
C VAL A 279 -3.45 0.66 5.37
N GLU A 280 -2.33 -0.05 5.36
CA GLU A 280 -2.31 -1.52 5.45
C GLU A 280 -2.70 -2.00 6.85
N ILE A 281 -2.12 -1.37 7.89
CA ILE A 281 -2.46 -1.63 9.29
C ILE A 281 -3.96 -1.42 9.51
N MET A 282 -4.49 -0.26 9.09
CA MET A 282 -5.89 0.08 9.30
C MET A 282 -6.85 -0.83 8.52
N ARG A 283 -6.50 -1.29 7.32
CA ARG A 283 -7.29 -2.29 6.59
C ARG A 283 -7.35 -3.62 7.32
N GLU A 284 -6.27 -4.04 7.95
CA GLU A 284 -6.26 -5.28 8.74
C GLU A 284 -7.12 -5.15 10.00
N LEU A 285 -7.03 -4.00 10.71
CA LEU A 285 -7.90 -3.69 11.84
C LEU A 285 -9.37 -3.64 11.40
N GLY A 286 -9.66 -2.99 10.26
CA GLY A 286 -11.01 -2.94 9.68
C GLY A 286 -11.59 -4.33 9.37
N ARG A 287 -10.78 -5.27 8.85
CA ARG A 287 -11.20 -6.66 8.62
C ARG A 287 -11.46 -7.40 9.91
N TRP A 288 -10.57 -7.24 10.90
CA TRP A 288 -10.69 -7.98 12.17
C TRP A 288 -11.83 -7.46 13.03
N TYR A 289 -11.95 -6.14 13.21
CA TYR A 289 -13.01 -5.56 14.04
C TYR A 289 -14.32 -5.30 13.29
N ASN A 290 -14.34 -5.53 11.96
CA ASN A 290 -15.47 -5.26 11.06
C ASN A 290 -15.99 -3.82 11.22
N VAL A 291 -15.09 -2.84 11.09
CA VAL A 291 -15.38 -1.40 11.19
C VAL A 291 -14.97 -0.67 9.92
N ASP A 292 -15.68 0.41 9.60
CA ASP A 292 -15.29 1.31 8.50
C ASP A 292 -14.04 2.08 8.88
N ILE A 293 -13.12 2.21 7.93
CA ILE A 293 -11.89 3.00 8.08
C ILE A 293 -11.93 4.18 7.13
N VAL A 294 -11.82 5.38 7.68
CA VAL A 294 -11.85 6.64 6.95
C VAL A 294 -10.61 7.47 7.29
N PHE A 295 -9.89 7.93 6.30
CA PHE A 295 -8.77 8.85 6.48
C PHE A 295 -9.22 10.28 6.16
N THR A 296 -8.81 11.23 6.99
CA THR A 296 -9.05 12.66 6.76
C THR A 296 -7.92 13.33 5.99
N ASP A 297 -6.77 12.66 5.91
CA ASP A 297 -5.59 13.11 5.20
C ASP A 297 -4.98 11.94 4.39
N ARG A 298 -4.62 12.23 3.14
CA ARG A 298 -4.06 11.24 2.24
C ARG A 298 -2.59 10.92 2.54
N GLU A 299 -1.86 11.88 3.05
CA GLU A 299 -0.44 11.74 3.38
C GLU A 299 -0.25 10.76 4.52
N VAL A 300 -1.12 10.82 5.54
CA VAL A 300 -1.10 9.91 6.69
C VAL A 300 -1.27 8.43 6.31
N MET A 301 -1.92 8.13 5.20
CA MET A 301 -2.07 6.75 4.71
C MET A 301 -0.73 6.07 4.46
N GLN A 302 0.30 6.84 4.09
CA GLN A 302 1.61 6.33 3.71
C GLN A 302 2.61 6.34 4.88
N GLU A 303 2.22 6.89 6.05
CA GLU A 303 3.05 6.82 7.25
C GLU A 303 3.41 5.37 7.56
N ARG A 304 4.70 5.11 7.75
CA ARG A 304 5.21 3.77 8.01
C ARG A 304 5.41 3.57 9.51
N LEU A 305 4.89 2.47 10.01
CA LEU A 305 4.89 2.18 11.44
C LEU A 305 5.34 0.76 11.73
N HIS A 306 6.01 0.60 12.88
CA HIS A 306 6.18 -0.68 13.55
C HIS A 306 5.06 -0.80 14.59
N PHE A 307 4.16 -1.74 14.40
CA PHE A 307 2.97 -1.85 15.25
C PHE A 307 2.70 -3.30 15.63
N ARG A 308 2.53 -3.55 16.91
CA ARG A 308 2.17 -4.86 17.46
C ARG A 308 1.05 -4.71 18.49
N ALA A 309 0.04 -5.58 18.43
CA ALA A 309 -1.07 -5.63 19.37
C ALA A 309 -1.66 -7.05 19.44
N ASP A 310 -2.42 -7.36 20.48
CA ASP A 310 -3.15 -8.61 20.60
C ASP A 310 -4.54 -8.46 19.91
N ARG A 311 -4.96 -9.46 19.16
CA ARG A 311 -6.30 -9.50 18.54
C ARG A 311 -7.43 -9.70 19.55
N LYS A 312 -7.10 -10.05 20.81
CA LYS A 312 -8.05 -10.14 21.92
C LYS A 312 -8.39 -8.78 22.51
N ASP A 313 -7.53 -7.78 22.32
CA ASP A 313 -7.76 -6.43 22.80
C ASP A 313 -8.98 -5.82 22.09
N SER A 314 -9.66 -4.91 22.77
CA SER A 314 -10.76 -4.17 22.14
C SER A 314 -10.21 -3.20 21.09
N LEU A 315 -11.07 -2.79 20.13
CA LEU A 315 -10.69 -1.81 19.13
C LEU A 315 -10.16 -0.52 19.75
N GLU A 316 -10.80 -0.06 20.83
CA GLU A 316 -10.42 1.15 21.57
C GLU A 316 -8.99 1.03 22.11
N GLN A 317 -8.67 -0.11 22.76
CA GLN A 317 -7.33 -0.37 23.31
C GLN A 317 -6.26 -0.40 22.20
N VAL A 318 -6.56 -1.03 21.06
CA VAL A 318 -5.64 -1.09 19.92
C VAL A 318 -5.43 0.29 19.30
N LEU A 319 -6.49 1.12 19.19
CA LEU A 319 -6.37 2.50 18.72
C LEU A 319 -5.60 3.39 19.71
N GLU A 320 -5.75 3.19 21.02
CA GLU A 320 -4.95 3.88 22.04
C GLU A 320 -3.46 3.57 21.87
N LEU A 321 -3.10 2.27 21.69
CA LEU A 321 -1.71 1.88 21.42
C LEU A 321 -1.17 2.55 20.14
N LEU A 322 -1.98 2.59 19.07
CA LEU A 322 -1.60 3.26 17.83
C LEU A 322 -1.36 4.77 18.06
N ASN A 323 -2.22 5.42 18.83
CA ASN A 323 -2.11 6.85 19.15
C ASN A 323 -0.89 7.17 20.05
N CYS A 324 -0.40 6.21 20.84
CA CYS A 324 0.83 6.37 21.63
C CYS A 324 2.07 6.61 20.75
N LEU A 325 2.05 6.21 19.48
CA LEU A 325 3.14 6.47 18.54
C LEU A 325 3.28 7.96 18.15
N ARG A 326 2.28 8.79 18.50
CA ARG A 326 2.21 10.25 18.29
C ARG A 326 2.36 10.74 16.84
N LYS A 327 2.39 9.84 15.89
CA LYS A 327 2.43 10.15 14.45
C LYS A 327 1.05 10.29 13.82
N VAL A 328 0.05 9.66 14.45
CA VAL A 328 -1.31 9.56 13.93
C VAL A 328 -2.31 9.70 15.07
N ARG A 329 -3.52 10.11 14.74
CA ARG A 329 -4.69 10.09 15.64
C ARG A 329 -5.79 9.28 15.00
N ALA A 330 -6.15 8.16 15.63
CA ALA A 330 -7.27 7.32 15.26
C ALA A 330 -8.32 7.36 16.37
N ARG A 331 -9.59 7.57 16.02
CA ARG A 331 -10.71 7.64 16.96
C ARG A 331 -11.97 7.02 16.36
N ILE A 332 -12.87 6.58 17.21
CA ILE A 332 -14.16 6.05 16.78
C ILE A 332 -15.16 7.21 16.74
N GLU A 333 -15.77 7.44 15.58
CA GLU A 333 -16.83 8.43 15.36
C GLU A 333 -17.94 7.77 14.55
N ASP A 334 -19.18 7.84 15.06
CA ASP A 334 -20.38 7.30 14.40
C ASP A 334 -20.24 5.83 13.96
N GLY A 335 -19.56 5.00 14.77
CA GLY A 335 -19.35 3.56 14.49
C GLY A 335 -18.29 3.27 13.42
N ARG A 336 -17.51 4.26 13.01
CA ARG A 336 -16.37 4.13 12.08
C ARG A 336 -15.10 4.63 12.73
N VAL A 337 -13.96 4.18 12.25
CA VAL A 337 -12.65 4.67 12.70
C VAL A 337 -12.20 5.80 11.76
N VAL A 338 -12.00 6.98 12.34
CA VAL A 338 -11.49 8.16 11.63
C VAL A 338 -10.02 8.35 11.98
N VAL A 339 -9.16 8.42 10.95
CA VAL A 339 -7.70 8.49 11.07
C VAL A 339 -7.20 9.79 10.45
N GLY A 340 -6.36 10.53 11.18
CA GLY A 340 -5.75 11.79 10.74
C GLY A 340 -4.49 12.10 11.53
N ILE A 341 -4.04 13.34 11.46
CA ILE A 341 -2.90 13.88 12.23
C ILE A 341 -3.42 14.47 13.54
#